data_001598bb22bc6e1625b3bd9bb9052c51
#
_entry.id   001598bb22bc6e1625b3bd9bb9052c51
#
_cell.length_a   1.000
_cell.length_b   1.000
_cell.length_c   1.000
_cell.angle_alpha   90.00
_cell.angle_beta   90.00
_cell.angle_gamma   90.00
#
_symmetry.space_group_name_H-M   'P 1'
#
loop_
_entity.id
_entity.type
_entity.pdbx_description
1 polymer ?
#
loop_
_entity_poly.entity_id
_entity_poly.type
_entity_poly.pdbx_seq_one_letter_code
_entity_poly.pdbx_strand_id
1 'polypeptide(L)'
;ARELVIENGTVTGVIASDATGKLVRYQAKKTIMASGGFCRNDEMIAEYMPDYAGVYTEVGVGLTGEGLRMGLDAGADYIGHGGTNGILSCPIEPGQSKLISKTVMWVDSDGNRFVNEGGQTHDIYYTVARFPDKKFFAIYDQAAYEALGDKQKNNLDRGVTDGLAAKADTLEAVCNAMGVNAQTAAITLASYNEMAEAGVDTQFNKKADNLKALTQAPYYVIQMGVCTHGSFGGYRVNTDFQVLDTTGA
;
A
#
# COMPACT_ATOMS: atom_id res chain seq x y z
N ALA A 1 10.08 23.75 -7.89
CA ALA A 1 10.69 24.01 -9.20
C ALA A 1 9.60 23.99 -10.27
N ARG A 2 9.85 24.61 -11.41
CA ARG A 2 8.91 24.64 -12.54
C ARG A 2 9.56 24.10 -13.81
N GLU A 3 10.85 24.42 -14.03
CA GLU A 3 11.52 24.14 -15.29
C GLU A 3 13.03 24.07 -15.07
N LEU A 4 13.73 23.20 -15.80
CA LEU A 4 15.19 23.22 -15.91
C LEU A 4 15.62 24.27 -16.93
N VAL A 5 16.67 25.01 -16.62
CA VAL A 5 17.31 25.92 -17.60
C VAL A 5 18.36 25.16 -18.36
N ILE A 6 18.16 25.02 -19.67
CA ILE A 6 19.08 24.29 -20.57
C ILE A 6 19.71 25.28 -21.54
N GLU A 7 21.06 25.29 -21.60
CA GLU A 7 21.82 26.08 -22.53
C GLU A 7 22.85 25.18 -23.22
N ASN A 8 22.79 25.13 -24.54
CA ASN A 8 23.66 24.29 -25.38
C ASN A 8 23.69 22.80 -24.94
N GLY A 9 22.50 22.24 -24.58
CA GLY A 9 22.35 20.86 -24.13
C GLY A 9 22.81 20.60 -22.70
N THR A 10 23.16 21.64 -21.94
CA THR A 10 23.60 21.50 -20.55
C THR A 10 22.62 22.21 -19.62
N VAL A 11 22.28 21.53 -18.50
CA VAL A 11 21.47 22.13 -17.44
C VAL A 11 22.30 23.16 -16.68
N THR A 12 21.90 24.42 -16.76
CA THR A 12 22.61 25.57 -16.15
C THR A 12 21.86 26.20 -14.98
N GLY A 13 20.72 25.61 -14.59
CA GLY A 13 19.93 26.10 -13.46
C GLY A 13 18.51 25.62 -13.46
N VAL A 14 17.67 26.29 -12.67
CA VAL A 14 16.27 25.99 -12.51
C VAL A 14 15.43 27.27 -12.41
N ILE A 15 14.24 27.25 -12.94
CA ILE A 15 13.21 28.25 -12.68
C ILE A 15 12.29 27.70 -11.61
N ALA A 16 12.06 28.44 -10.56
CA ALA A 16 11.17 28.09 -9.47
C ALA A 16 10.16 29.21 -9.20
N SER A 17 9.02 28.86 -8.66
CA SER A 17 8.04 29.82 -8.16
C SER A 17 8.28 30.04 -6.67
N ASP A 18 8.35 31.27 -6.22
CA ASP A 18 8.36 31.60 -4.79
C ASP A 18 6.96 31.50 -4.16
N ALA A 19 6.83 31.81 -2.87
CA ALA A 19 5.57 31.75 -2.13
C ALA A 19 4.52 32.74 -2.65
N THR A 20 4.92 33.77 -3.40
CA THR A 20 4.01 34.76 -4.02
C THR A 20 3.58 34.39 -5.43
N GLY A 21 4.12 33.28 -5.96
CA GLY A 21 3.91 32.85 -7.35
C GLY A 21 4.88 33.48 -8.36
N LYS A 22 5.78 34.36 -7.91
CA LYS A 22 6.78 34.99 -8.80
C LYS A 22 7.83 33.98 -9.22
N LEU A 23 8.13 33.94 -10.52
CA LEU A 23 9.18 33.10 -11.08
C LEU A 23 10.55 33.70 -10.78
N VAL A 24 11.44 32.84 -10.28
CA VAL A 24 12.83 33.18 -9.98
C VAL A 24 13.73 32.18 -10.70
N ARG A 25 14.70 32.70 -11.46
CA ARG A 25 15.73 31.89 -12.11
C ARG A 25 16.94 31.74 -11.18
N TYR A 26 17.34 30.53 -10.92
CA TYR A 26 18.56 30.18 -10.18
C TYR A 26 19.58 29.60 -11.15
N GLN A 27 20.71 30.24 -11.28
CA GLN A 27 21.84 29.70 -12.06
C GLN A 27 22.72 28.84 -11.16
N ALA A 28 23.16 27.70 -11.68
CA ALA A 28 24.01 26.77 -10.97
C ALA A 28 24.96 26.04 -11.92
N LYS A 29 26.17 25.74 -11.46
CA LYS A 29 27.12 24.90 -12.20
C LYS A 29 26.71 23.44 -12.28
N LYS A 30 25.96 22.97 -11.30
CA LYS A 30 25.39 21.62 -11.22
C LYS A 30 24.00 21.68 -10.57
N THR A 31 23.09 20.85 -11.05
CA THR A 31 21.73 20.70 -10.48
C THR A 31 21.56 19.29 -10.01
N ILE A 32 21.11 19.11 -8.75
CA ILE A 32 20.82 17.79 -8.18
C ILE A 32 19.31 17.60 -8.20
N MET A 33 18.86 16.53 -8.85
CA MET A 33 17.45 16.13 -8.87
C MET A 33 17.16 15.19 -7.69
N ALA A 34 16.45 15.70 -6.70
CA ALA A 34 16.09 14.97 -5.47
C ALA A 34 14.60 15.17 -5.10
N SER A 35 13.75 15.24 -6.12
CA SER A 35 12.33 15.63 -6.00
C SER A 35 11.40 14.48 -5.60
N GLY A 36 11.91 13.26 -5.44
CA GLY A 36 11.12 12.07 -5.14
C GLY A 36 10.38 11.50 -6.35
N GLY A 37 9.42 10.63 -6.07
CA GLY A 37 8.66 9.90 -7.09
C GLY A 37 7.33 10.57 -7.46
N PHE A 38 6.38 9.75 -7.98
CA PHE A 38 5.12 10.24 -8.56
C PHE A 38 3.86 9.50 -8.08
N CYS A 39 3.89 8.84 -6.92
CA CYS A 39 2.74 8.06 -6.42
C CYS A 39 1.50 8.92 -6.06
N ARG A 40 1.55 10.24 -6.21
CA ARG A 40 0.39 11.17 -6.11
C ARG A 40 -0.05 11.69 -7.47
N ASN A 41 0.39 11.08 -8.57
CA ASN A 41 0.04 11.49 -9.92
C ASN A 41 -0.54 10.30 -10.68
N ASP A 42 -1.88 10.28 -10.79
CA ASP A 42 -2.63 9.18 -11.39
C ASP A 42 -2.28 8.98 -12.88
N GLU A 43 -1.95 10.05 -13.61
CA GLU A 43 -1.53 9.96 -15.02
C GLU A 43 -0.19 9.24 -15.14
N MET A 44 0.78 9.61 -14.29
CA MET A 44 2.09 8.95 -14.29
C MET A 44 2.01 7.51 -13.75
N ILE A 45 1.11 7.23 -12.80
CA ILE A 45 0.84 5.86 -12.36
C ILE A 45 0.29 5.04 -13.53
N ALA A 46 -0.69 5.55 -14.26
CA ALA A 46 -1.25 4.86 -15.42
C ALA A 46 -0.22 4.63 -16.54
N GLU A 47 0.70 5.57 -16.74
CA GLU A 47 1.75 5.50 -17.75
C GLU A 47 2.89 4.54 -17.33
N TYR A 48 3.43 4.69 -16.12
CA TYR A 48 4.65 3.98 -15.68
C TYR A 48 4.39 2.79 -14.76
N MET A 49 3.21 2.66 -14.17
CA MET A 49 2.84 1.60 -13.23
C MET A 49 1.37 1.18 -13.39
N PRO A 50 0.89 0.80 -14.60
CA PRO A 50 -0.54 0.59 -14.88
C PRO A 50 -1.19 -0.47 -13.98
N ASP A 51 -0.46 -1.49 -13.57
CA ASP A 51 -0.97 -2.56 -12.69
C ASP A 51 -1.37 -2.04 -11.29
N TYR A 52 -0.88 -0.85 -10.93
CA TYR A 52 -1.13 -0.22 -9.62
C TYR A 52 -2.09 0.97 -9.70
N ALA A 53 -2.73 1.18 -10.84
CA ALA A 53 -3.76 2.21 -10.98
C ALA A 53 -4.91 1.97 -9.98
N GLY A 54 -5.32 3.03 -9.28
CA GLY A 54 -6.35 2.97 -8.24
C GLY A 54 -5.89 2.41 -6.89
N VAL A 55 -4.63 2.01 -6.72
CA VAL A 55 -4.08 1.66 -5.40
C VAL A 55 -3.90 2.93 -4.58
N TYR A 56 -4.37 2.91 -3.34
CA TYR A 56 -4.19 4.01 -2.39
C TYR A 56 -2.69 4.30 -2.17
N THR A 57 -2.36 5.55 -1.83
CA THR A 57 -0.98 5.94 -1.52
C THR A 57 -0.87 6.64 -0.18
N GLU A 58 0.15 6.28 0.60
CA GLU A 58 0.49 6.90 1.91
C GLU A 58 1.69 7.84 1.82
N VAL A 59 2.20 8.12 0.61
CA VAL A 59 3.33 9.05 0.44
C VAL A 59 2.93 10.51 0.64
N GLY A 60 3.91 11.36 0.86
CA GLY A 60 3.71 12.82 1.01
C GLY A 60 3.01 13.43 -0.20
N VAL A 61 2.19 14.44 0.05
CA VAL A 61 1.34 15.10 -0.96
C VAL A 61 2.11 15.73 -2.12
N GLY A 62 3.40 16.02 -1.95
CA GLY A 62 4.26 16.62 -2.98
C GLY A 62 4.96 15.61 -3.90
N LEU A 63 4.67 14.29 -3.80
CA LEU A 63 5.27 13.29 -4.69
C LEU A 63 4.44 13.14 -5.97
N THR A 64 4.38 14.18 -6.74
CA THR A 64 3.55 14.37 -7.94
C THR A 64 4.32 14.24 -9.25
N GLY A 65 5.65 13.97 -9.18
CA GLY A 65 6.45 13.58 -10.33
C GLY A 65 6.99 14.72 -11.18
N GLU A 66 6.81 15.99 -10.78
CA GLU A 66 7.27 17.14 -11.58
C GLU A 66 8.79 17.10 -11.86
N GLY A 67 9.59 16.66 -10.88
CA GLY A 67 11.03 16.53 -11.09
C GLY A 67 11.37 15.47 -12.12
N LEU A 68 10.69 14.30 -12.07
CA LEU A 68 10.90 13.29 -13.09
C LEU A 68 10.52 13.82 -14.49
N ARG A 69 9.39 14.50 -14.60
CA ARG A 69 8.94 15.08 -15.88
C ARG A 69 9.93 16.11 -16.41
N MET A 70 10.43 17.01 -15.55
CA MET A 70 11.44 18.02 -15.95
C MET A 70 12.72 17.38 -16.52
N GLY A 71 13.17 16.27 -15.96
CA GLY A 71 14.36 15.59 -16.50
C GLY A 71 14.07 14.85 -17.80
N LEU A 72 12.89 14.20 -17.92
CA LEU A 72 12.47 13.58 -19.18
C LEU A 72 12.36 14.63 -20.31
N ASP A 73 11.79 15.80 -20.04
CA ASP A 73 11.69 16.92 -20.97
C ASP A 73 13.10 17.45 -21.36
N ALA A 74 14.08 17.29 -20.49
CA ALA A 74 15.49 17.61 -20.75
C ALA A 74 16.25 16.49 -21.50
N GLY A 75 15.59 15.36 -21.80
CA GLY A 75 16.15 14.23 -22.53
C GLY A 75 16.74 13.11 -21.66
N ALA A 76 16.55 13.17 -20.33
CA ALA A 76 17.02 12.12 -19.43
C ALA A 76 16.38 10.76 -19.75
N ASP A 77 17.17 9.69 -19.62
CA ASP A 77 16.67 8.32 -19.71
C ASP A 77 16.09 7.85 -18.36
N TYR A 78 14.88 7.27 -18.40
CA TYR A 78 14.17 6.75 -17.23
C TYR A 78 14.12 5.23 -17.26
N ILE A 79 14.72 4.59 -16.26
CA ILE A 79 14.87 3.14 -16.18
C ILE A 79 14.31 2.59 -14.85
N GLY A 80 14.04 1.28 -14.84
CA GLY A 80 13.61 0.56 -13.64
C GLY A 80 12.19 0.86 -13.18
N HIS A 81 11.36 1.45 -14.05
CA HIS A 81 9.95 1.72 -13.76
C HIS A 81 9.08 0.44 -13.82
N GLY A 82 7.79 0.57 -13.53
CA GLY A 82 6.80 -0.51 -13.59
C GLY A 82 6.52 -1.18 -12.25
N GLY A 83 7.14 -0.73 -11.17
CA GLY A 83 6.92 -1.27 -9.83
C GLY A 83 6.78 -0.20 -8.76
N THR A 84 6.40 -0.65 -7.58
CA THR A 84 6.25 0.21 -6.39
C THR A 84 6.74 -0.50 -5.14
N ASN A 85 7.23 0.26 -4.17
CA ASN A 85 7.33 -0.22 -2.81
C ASN A 85 5.94 -0.22 -2.20
N GLY A 86 5.31 -1.40 -2.17
CA GLY A 86 3.96 -1.56 -1.67
C GLY A 86 3.92 -2.14 -0.26
N ILE A 87 2.98 -1.69 0.52
CA ILE A 87 2.71 -2.18 1.87
C ILE A 87 1.23 -2.47 2.06
N LEU A 88 0.92 -3.26 3.08
CA LEU A 88 -0.46 -3.45 3.53
C LEU A 88 -0.94 -2.19 4.23
N SER A 89 -2.20 -1.82 4.00
CA SER A 89 -2.83 -0.64 4.56
C SER A 89 -4.08 -1.00 5.35
N CYS A 90 -4.29 -0.30 6.45
CA CYS A 90 -5.54 -0.30 7.19
C CYS A 90 -6.15 1.11 7.12
N PRO A 91 -7.26 1.32 6.42
CA PRO A 91 -7.88 2.64 6.29
C PRO A 91 -8.25 3.31 7.64
N ILE A 92 -8.52 2.49 8.66
CA ILE A 92 -8.84 2.98 10.02
C ILE A 92 -7.60 3.57 10.71
N GLU A 93 -6.43 2.97 10.47
CA GLU A 93 -5.15 3.38 11.04
C GLU A 93 -4.09 3.33 9.95
N PRO A 94 -4.03 4.36 9.06
CA PRO A 94 -3.06 4.40 7.98
C PRO A 94 -1.61 4.30 8.48
N GLY A 95 -0.73 3.72 7.67
CA GLY A 95 0.65 3.42 8.00
C GLY A 95 0.84 2.03 8.59
N GLN A 96 1.83 1.86 9.47
CA GLN A 96 2.11 0.57 10.11
C GLN A 96 1.08 0.23 11.20
N SER A 97 -0.12 -0.13 10.78
CA SER A 97 -1.23 -0.45 11.68
C SER A 97 -1.01 -1.77 12.42
N LYS A 98 -1.25 -1.76 13.73
CA LYS A 98 -1.32 -2.99 14.54
C LYS A 98 -2.63 -3.76 14.33
N LEU A 99 -3.62 -3.17 13.64
CA LEU A 99 -4.82 -3.88 13.18
C LEU A 99 -4.53 -4.84 12.01
N ILE A 100 -3.34 -4.76 11.40
CA ILE A 100 -2.84 -5.77 10.46
C ILE A 100 -2.18 -6.88 11.29
N SER A 101 -2.99 -7.71 11.92
CA SER A 101 -2.52 -8.77 12.83
C SER A 101 -2.27 -10.10 12.13
N LYS A 102 -1.15 -10.72 12.44
CA LYS A 102 -0.78 -12.06 11.95
C LYS A 102 -1.55 -13.20 12.64
N THR A 103 -2.20 -12.93 13.77
CA THR A 103 -2.86 -13.94 14.60
C THR A 103 -4.32 -14.13 14.27
N VAL A 104 -4.88 -13.34 13.35
CA VAL A 104 -6.26 -13.42 12.90
C VAL A 104 -6.32 -14.03 11.49
N MET A 105 -7.51 -14.31 11.00
CA MET A 105 -7.72 -14.84 9.65
C MET A 105 -7.99 -13.70 8.67
N TRP A 106 -7.38 -13.78 7.49
CA TRP A 106 -7.65 -12.84 6.40
C TRP A 106 -8.34 -13.52 5.24
N VAL A 107 -9.35 -12.85 4.71
CA VAL A 107 -10.13 -13.35 3.57
C VAL A 107 -10.27 -12.28 2.48
N ASP A 108 -10.48 -12.73 1.26
CA ASP A 108 -10.92 -11.88 0.14
C ASP A 108 -12.43 -11.57 0.23
N SER A 109 -12.97 -10.82 -0.71
CA SER A 109 -14.40 -10.49 -0.78
C SER A 109 -15.30 -11.73 -0.96
N ASP A 110 -14.77 -12.81 -1.53
CA ASP A 110 -15.48 -14.08 -1.69
C ASP A 110 -15.45 -14.93 -0.42
N GLY A 111 -14.76 -14.50 0.65
CA GLY A 111 -14.69 -15.18 1.94
C GLY A 111 -13.62 -16.28 2.02
N ASN A 112 -12.72 -16.38 1.04
CA ASN A 112 -11.64 -17.36 1.03
C ASN A 112 -10.36 -16.79 1.66
N ARG A 113 -9.64 -17.61 2.43
CA ARG A 113 -8.24 -17.32 2.74
C ARG A 113 -7.42 -17.36 1.45
N PHE A 114 -6.45 -16.48 1.33
CA PHE A 114 -5.63 -16.34 0.12
C PHE A 114 -4.12 -16.33 0.40
N VAL A 115 -3.71 -16.35 1.67
CA VAL A 115 -2.31 -16.13 2.04
C VAL A 115 -1.98 -16.67 3.44
N ASN A 116 -0.69 -16.86 3.72
CA ASN A 116 -0.17 -16.92 5.07
C ASN A 116 -0.11 -15.52 5.66
N GLU A 117 -0.94 -15.21 6.63
CA GLU A 117 -1.04 -13.87 7.26
C GLU A 117 0.27 -13.48 8.01
N GLY A 118 1.11 -14.47 8.32
CA GLY A 118 2.45 -14.30 8.89
C GLY A 118 3.58 -14.25 7.85
N GLY A 119 3.25 -14.28 6.56
CA GLY A 119 4.19 -14.28 5.43
C GLY A 119 4.90 -12.94 5.21
N GLN A 120 5.63 -12.87 4.11
CA GLN A 120 6.33 -11.65 3.72
C GLN A 120 5.34 -10.60 3.22
N THR A 121 5.44 -9.40 3.76
CA THR A 121 4.50 -8.30 3.44
C THR A 121 4.45 -7.98 1.94
N HIS A 122 5.57 -8.03 1.25
CA HIS A 122 5.61 -7.74 -0.19
C HIS A 122 4.90 -8.80 -1.02
N ASP A 123 5.03 -10.09 -0.68
CA ASP A 123 4.34 -11.17 -1.39
C ASP A 123 2.82 -11.04 -1.23
N ILE A 124 2.39 -10.70 -0.02
CA ILE A 124 0.98 -10.44 0.30
C ILE A 124 0.48 -9.21 -0.48
N TYR A 125 1.26 -8.13 -0.48
CA TYR A 125 0.95 -6.92 -1.24
C TYR A 125 0.69 -7.21 -2.71
N TYR A 126 1.61 -7.91 -3.39
CA TYR A 126 1.45 -8.23 -4.81
C TYR A 126 0.28 -9.18 -5.09
N THR A 127 -0.09 -10.01 -4.13
CA THR A 127 -1.30 -10.85 -4.23
C THR A 127 -2.56 -9.98 -4.19
N VAL A 128 -2.70 -9.12 -3.18
CA VAL A 128 -3.87 -8.24 -3.00
C VAL A 128 -3.95 -7.16 -4.11
N ALA A 129 -2.81 -6.64 -4.58
CA ALA A 129 -2.78 -5.66 -5.67
C ALA A 129 -3.37 -6.20 -6.99
N ARG A 130 -3.48 -7.52 -7.15
CA ARG A 130 -4.14 -8.18 -8.30
C ARG A 130 -5.63 -8.41 -8.10
N PHE A 131 -6.15 -8.25 -6.88
CA PHE A 131 -7.59 -8.33 -6.65
C PHE A 131 -8.31 -7.19 -7.37
N PRO A 132 -9.50 -7.42 -7.92
CA PRO A 132 -10.25 -6.38 -8.64
C PRO A 132 -10.51 -5.13 -7.80
N ASP A 133 -10.80 -5.32 -6.51
CA ASP A 133 -11.13 -4.25 -5.55
C ASP A 133 -9.93 -3.79 -4.70
N LYS A 134 -8.75 -4.46 -4.84
CA LYS A 134 -7.52 -4.16 -4.11
C LYS A 134 -7.68 -4.22 -2.58
N LYS A 135 -8.63 -5.04 -2.10
CA LYS A 135 -9.02 -5.15 -0.70
C LYS A 135 -8.91 -6.58 -0.19
N PHE A 136 -8.81 -6.69 1.11
CA PHE A 136 -9.03 -7.92 1.87
C PHE A 136 -9.67 -7.56 3.21
N PHE A 137 -10.08 -8.57 3.97
CA PHE A 137 -10.75 -8.37 5.24
C PHE A 137 -10.08 -9.20 6.32
N ALA A 138 -9.84 -8.58 7.47
CA ALA A 138 -9.32 -9.26 8.66
C ALA A 138 -10.48 -9.59 9.59
N ILE A 139 -10.60 -10.86 9.95
CA ILE A 139 -11.63 -11.38 10.84
C ILE A 139 -11.04 -11.57 12.22
N TYR A 140 -11.59 -10.86 13.20
CA TYR A 140 -11.27 -10.96 14.62
C TYR A 140 -12.43 -11.59 15.36
N ASP A 141 -12.12 -12.28 16.43
CA ASP A 141 -13.09 -12.62 17.47
C ASP A 141 -12.87 -11.74 18.73
N GLN A 142 -13.67 -11.94 19.76
CA GLN A 142 -13.53 -11.15 21.00
C GLN A 142 -12.16 -11.34 21.67
N ALA A 143 -11.59 -12.54 21.65
CA ALA A 143 -10.28 -12.78 22.23
C ALA A 143 -9.17 -12.02 21.49
N ALA A 144 -9.22 -12.01 20.17
CA ALA A 144 -8.28 -11.23 19.35
C ALA A 144 -8.45 -9.72 19.54
N TYR A 145 -9.69 -9.23 19.70
CA TYR A 145 -9.96 -7.82 20.04
C TYR A 145 -9.40 -7.47 21.41
N GLU A 146 -9.60 -8.30 22.43
CA GLU A 146 -9.08 -8.04 23.77
C GLU A 146 -7.54 -8.00 23.83
N ALA A 147 -6.86 -8.72 22.94
CA ALA A 147 -5.41 -8.68 22.82
C ALA A 147 -4.85 -7.37 22.22
N LEU A 148 -5.72 -6.52 21.64
CA LEU A 148 -5.33 -5.21 21.14
C LEU A 148 -5.05 -4.23 22.29
N GLY A 149 -4.13 -3.29 22.06
CA GLY A 149 -3.92 -2.16 22.97
C GLY A 149 -5.05 -1.14 22.85
N ASP A 150 -5.18 -0.26 23.85
CA ASP A 150 -6.27 0.72 23.94
C ASP A 150 -6.41 1.61 22.70
N LYS A 151 -5.28 2.06 22.13
CA LYS A 151 -5.30 2.85 20.90
C LYS A 151 -5.95 2.09 19.73
N GLN A 152 -5.61 0.81 19.57
CA GLN A 152 -6.15 -0.03 18.50
C GLN A 152 -7.63 -0.34 18.72
N LYS A 153 -8.05 -0.62 19.95
CA LYS A 153 -9.46 -0.78 20.31
C LYS A 153 -10.26 0.46 19.95
N ASN A 154 -9.81 1.64 20.37
CA ASN A 154 -10.45 2.92 20.07
C ASN A 154 -10.52 3.19 18.55
N ASN A 155 -9.44 2.86 17.82
CA ASN A 155 -9.43 3.00 16.36
C ASN A 155 -10.43 2.03 15.71
N LEU A 156 -10.48 0.78 16.15
CA LEU A 156 -11.43 -0.20 15.63
C LEU A 156 -12.88 0.20 15.90
N ASP A 157 -13.19 0.66 17.10
CA ASP A 157 -14.53 1.15 17.47
C ASP A 157 -14.94 2.36 16.62
N ARG A 158 -14.00 3.27 16.34
CA ARG A 158 -14.21 4.34 15.36
C ARG A 158 -14.45 3.80 13.95
N GLY A 159 -13.67 2.82 13.53
CA GLY A 159 -13.84 2.16 12.22
C GLY A 159 -15.21 1.54 12.04
N VAL A 160 -15.79 0.98 13.09
CA VAL A 160 -17.20 0.50 13.08
C VAL A 160 -18.17 1.66 12.85
N THR A 161 -17.94 2.80 13.50
CA THR A 161 -18.76 4.01 13.29
C THR A 161 -18.63 4.56 11.87
N ASP A 162 -17.43 4.51 11.29
CA ASP A 162 -17.11 5.05 9.97
C ASP A 162 -17.45 4.06 8.82
N GLY A 163 -17.95 2.85 9.14
CA GLY A 163 -18.29 1.82 8.15
C GLY A 163 -17.08 1.12 7.50
N LEU A 164 -15.89 1.25 8.09
CA LEU A 164 -14.64 0.59 7.68
C LEU A 164 -14.41 -0.74 8.40
N ALA A 165 -15.24 -1.03 9.39
CA ALA A 165 -15.32 -2.27 10.13
C ALA A 165 -16.76 -2.55 10.53
N ALA A 166 -17.05 -3.81 10.90
CA ALA A 166 -18.33 -4.19 11.51
C ALA A 166 -18.08 -5.00 12.78
N LYS A 167 -19.04 -4.98 13.71
CA LYS A 167 -19.09 -5.78 14.93
C LYS A 167 -20.47 -6.38 15.09
N ALA A 168 -20.57 -7.68 15.32
CA ALA A 168 -21.83 -8.37 15.64
C ALA A 168 -21.57 -9.70 16.36
N ASP A 169 -22.63 -10.30 16.92
CA ASP A 169 -22.54 -11.56 17.65
C ASP A 169 -22.35 -12.77 16.74
N THR A 170 -22.56 -12.64 15.44
CA THR A 170 -22.37 -13.72 14.47
C THR A 170 -21.42 -13.32 13.34
N LEU A 171 -20.64 -14.30 12.85
CA LEU A 171 -19.78 -14.12 11.69
C LEU A 171 -20.59 -13.68 10.45
N GLU A 172 -21.76 -14.30 10.25
CA GLU A 172 -22.64 -13.98 9.12
C GLU A 172 -23.02 -12.49 9.09
N ALA A 173 -23.43 -11.94 10.23
CA ALA A 173 -23.86 -10.55 10.33
C ALA A 173 -22.70 -9.57 10.01
N VAL A 174 -21.49 -9.81 10.52
CA VAL A 174 -20.34 -8.94 10.24
C VAL A 174 -19.85 -9.06 8.80
N CYS A 175 -19.85 -10.27 8.23
CA CYS A 175 -19.47 -10.49 6.83
C CYS A 175 -20.47 -9.78 5.89
N ASN A 176 -21.77 -9.95 6.10
CA ASN A 176 -22.79 -9.28 5.31
C ASN A 176 -22.68 -7.75 5.40
N ALA A 177 -22.41 -7.20 6.58
CA ALA A 177 -22.24 -5.77 6.78
C ALA A 177 -21.04 -5.20 6.02
N MET A 178 -19.99 -5.99 5.80
CA MET A 178 -18.77 -5.60 5.12
C MET A 178 -18.69 -6.04 3.65
N GLY A 179 -19.76 -6.70 3.13
CA GLY A 179 -19.79 -7.17 1.74
C GLY A 179 -18.90 -8.39 1.47
N VAL A 180 -18.59 -9.18 2.50
CA VAL A 180 -17.88 -10.45 2.38
C VAL A 180 -18.89 -11.59 2.23
N ASN A 181 -18.61 -12.58 1.38
CA ASN A 181 -19.46 -13.77 1.26
C ASN A 181 -19.48 -14.54 2.58
N ALA A 182 -20.59 -14.40 3.32
CA ALA A 182 -20.72 -14.96 4.66
C ALA A 182 -20.71 -16.49 4.68
N GLN A 183 -21.33 -17.13 3.67
CA GLN A 183 -21.38 -18.60 3.59
C GLN A 183 -19.99 -19.20 3.41
N THR A 184 -19.21 -18.66 2.46
CA THR A 184 -17.83 -19.10 2.23
C THR A 184 -16.95 -18.79 3.44
N ALA A 185 -17.07 -17.58 4.01
CA ALA A 185 -16.30 -17.18 5.20
C ALA A 185 -16.56 -18.12 6.40
N ALA A 186 -17.78 -18.59 6.58
CA ALA A 186 -18.10 -19.55 7.64
C ALA A 186 -17.40 -20.91 7.43
N ILE A 187 -17.39 -21.43 6.20
CA ILE A 187 -16.67 -22.66 5.85
C ILE A 187 -15.16 -22.47 6.05
N THR A 188 -14.63 -21.33 5.60
CA THR A 188 -13.22 -20.96 5.74
C THR A 188 -12.83 -20.87 7.22
N LEU A 189 -13.64 -20.22 8.05
CA LEU A 189 -13.37 -20.09 9.49
C LEU A 189 -13.42 -21.44 10.21
N ALA A 190 -14.37 -22.32 9.87
CA ALA A 190 -14.43 -23.65 10.43
C ALA A 190 -13.15 -24.45 10.15
N SER A 191 -12.72 -24.50 8.90
CA SER A 191 -11.47 -25.15 8.51
C SER A 191 -10.24 -24.50 9.15
N TYR A 192 -10.21 -23.15 9.25
CA TYR A 192 -9.12 -22.44 9.93
C TYR A 192 -9.05 -22.83 11.42
N ASN A 193 -10.18 -22.92 12.11
CA ASN A 193 -10.22 -23.28 13.53
C ASN A 193 -9.79 -24.74 13.75
N GLU A 194 -10.18 -25.68 12.88
CA GLU A 194 -9.69 -27.07 12.93
C GLU A 194 -8.17 -27.13 12.81
N MET A 195 -7.58 -26.37 11.88
CA MET A 195 -6.12 -26.28 11.73
C MET A 195 -5.48 -25.64 12.95
N ALA A 196 -6.10 -24.62 13.55
CA ALA A 196 -5.59 -23.96 14.74
C ALA A 196 -5.59 -24.91 15.97
N GLU A 197 -6.64 -25.71 16.14
CA GLU A 197 -6.70 -26.73 17.17
C GLU A 197 -5.65 -27.85 16.96
N ALA A 198 -5.42 -28.24 15.71
CA ALA A 198 -4.38 -29.19 15.35
C ALA A 198 -2.95 -28.62 15.45
N GLY A 199 -2.81 -27.31 15.55
CA GLY A 199 -1.53 -26.59 15.58
C GLY A 199 -0.76 -26.58 14.25
N VAL A 200 -1.43 -26.93 13.13
CA VAL A 200 -0.81 -27.04 11.80
C VAL A 200 -1.71 -26.43 10.73
N ASP A 201 -1.26 -25.39 10.08
CA ASP A 201 -1.91 -24.82 8.90
C ASP A 201 -1.47 -25.56 7.62
N THR A 202 -2.30 -26.46 7.13
CA THR A 202 -2.04 -27.26 5.93
C THR A 202 -2.31 -26.49 4.61
N GLN A 203 -2.95 -25.32 4.68
CA GLN A 203 -3.30 -24.53 3.51
C GLN A 203 -2.18 -23.54 3.13
N PHE A 204 -1.67 -22.79 4.10
CA PHE A 204 -0.72 -21.70 3.84
C PHE A 204 0.54 -21.76 4.71
N ASN A 205 0.73 -22.80 5.54
CA ASN A 205 1.89 -22.97 6.43
C ASN A 205 2.08 -21.80 7.42
N LYS A 206 0.99 -21.24 7.93
CA LYS A 206 1.05 -20.24 9.02
C LYS A 206 1.67 -20.86 10.25
N LYS A 207 2.63 -20.18 10.86
CA LYS A 207 3.32 -20.69 12.06
C LYS A 207 2.33 -20.91 13.21
N ALA A 208 2.49 -21.98 13.97
CA ALA A 208 1.64 -22.35 15.11
C ALA A 208 1.49 -21.21 16.13
N ASP A 209 2.53 -20.44 16.39
CA ASP A 209 2.47 -19.30 17.31
C ASP A 209 1.48 -18.22 16.88
N ASN A 210 1.25 -18.08 15.56
CA ASN A 210 0.31 -17.14 14.97
C ASN A 210 -1.06 -17.76 14.65
N LEU A 211 -1.16 -19.09 14.69
CA LEU A 211 -2.38 -19.83 14.32
C LEU A 211 -3.27 -19.95 15.57
N LYS A 212 -4.22 -19.03 15.69
CA LYS A 212 -5.13 -18.95 16.84
C LYS A 212 -6.57 -19.18 16.38
N ALA A 213 -7.28 -20.07 17.04
CA ALA A 213 -8.71 -20.28 16.78
C ALA A 213 -9.50 -19.00 17.11
N LEU A 214 -10.50 -18.71 16.29
CA LEU A 214 -11.37 -17.54 16.40
C LEU A 214 -12.79 -18.07 16.69
N THR A 215 -13.15 -18.18 17.97
CA THR A 215 -14.37 -18.88 18.41
C THR A 215 -15.27 -18.06 19.34
N GLN A 216 -14.83 -16.88 19.76
CA GLN A 216 -15.52 -16.09 20.78
C GLN A 216 -16.26 -14.89 20.16
N ALA A 217 -17.57 -14.89 20.23
CA ALA A 217 -18.36 -13.70 19.89
C ALA A 217 -18.11 -12.55 20.90
N PRO A 218 -18.32 -11.28 20.48
CA PRO A 218 -18.65 -10.83 19.14
C PRO A 218 -17.49 -10.96 18.16
N TYR A 219 -17.84 -11.04 16.88
CA TYR A 219 -16.89 -10.99 15.78
C TYR A 219 -16.74 -9.59 15.25
N TYR A 220 -15.56 -9.34 14.63
CA TYR A 220 -15.26 -8.09 13.94
C TYR A 220 -14.69 -8.42 12.56
N VAL A 221 -15.13 -7.69 11.54
CA VAL A 221 -14.54 -7.73 10.20
C VAL A 221 -14.04 -6.33 9.87
N ILE A 222 -12.77 -6.25 9.51
CA ILE A 222 -12.09 -4.97 9.26
C ILE A 222 -11.69 -4.95 7.79
N GLN A 223 -12.10 -3.92 7.04
CA GLN A 223 -11.60 -3.70 5.70
C GLN A 223 -10.12 -3.33 5.75
N MET A 224 -9.32 -4.05 4.99
CA MET A 224 -7.91 -3.82 4.75
C MET A 224 -7.66 -3.60 3.27
N GLY A 225 -6.48 -3.14 2.94
CA GLY A 225 -6.08 -2.95 1.54
C GLY A 225 -4.57 -2.91 1.39
N VAL A 226 -4.17 -2.34 0.29
CA VAL A 226 -2.76 -2.11 -0.04
C VAL A 226 -2.56 -0.65 -0.38
N CYS A 227 -1.33 -0.16 -0.18
CA CYS A 227 -0.98 1.19 -0.60
C CYS A 227 0.41 1.22 -1.24
N THR A 228 0.62 2.18 -2.11
CA THR A 228 1.93 2.50 -2.65
C THR A 228 2.70 3.37 -1.65
N HIS A 229 3.97 3.04 -1.42
CA HIS A 229 4.87 3.79 -0.52
C HIS A 229 6.08 4.36 -1.25
N GLY A 230 6.07 4.36 -2.57
CA GLY A 230 7.11 4.89 -3.45
C GLY A 230 7.09 4.24 -4.82
N SER A 231 7.34 5.00 -5.88
CA SER A 231 7.54 4.46 -7.23
C SER A 231 8.97 3.96 -7.41
N PHE A 232 9.13 2.85 -8.10
CA PHE A 232 10.45 2.38 -8.53
C PHE A 232 10.89 3.10 -9.79
N GLY A 233 12.20 3.05 -10.06
CA GLY A 233 12.82 3.71 -11.18
C GLY A 233 13.43 5.05 -10.83
N GLY A 234 14.13 5.58 -11.81
CA GLY A 234 14.83 6.86 -11.73
C GLY A 234 15.57 7.15 -13.02
N TYR A 235 16.26 8.26 -13.07
CA TYR A 235 17.12 8.55 -14.21
C TYR A 235 18.27 7.55 -14.27
N ARG A 236 18.62 7.11 -15.47
CA ARG A 236 19.87 6.40 -15.68
C ARG A 236 21.04 7.33 -15.40
N VAL A 237 21.99 6.86 -14.61
CA VAL A 237 23.18 7.63 -14.23
C VAL A 237 24.45 6.84 -14.50
N ASN A 238 25.57 7.55 -14.71
CA ASN A 238 26.91 6.97 -14.75
C ASN A 238 27.50 6.82 -13.34
N THR A 239 28.75 6.35 -13.26
CA THR A 239 29.48 6.17 -11.99
C THR A 239 29.79 7.47 -11.24
N ASP A 240 29.69 8.61 -11.91
CA ASP A 240 29.85 9.94 -11.32
C ASP A 240 28.50 10.58 -10.94
N PHE A 241 27.39 9.78 -10.97
CA PHE A 241 26.00 10.20 -10.70
C PHE A 241 25.48 11.29 -11.67
N GLN A 242 26.05 11.38 -12.87
CA GLN A 242 25.52 12.25 -13.91
C GLN A 242 24.36 11.55 -14.64
N VAL A 243 23.26 12.28 -14.82
CA VAL A 243 22.10 11.78 -15.56
C VAL A 243 22.49 11.63 -17.03
N LEU A 244 22.16 10.46 -17.59
CA LEU A 244 22.40 10.12 -18.98
C LEU A 244 21.12 10.30 -19.81
N ASP A 245 21.28 10.60 -21.07
CA ASP A 245 20.21 10.55 -22.05
C ASP A 245 19.98 9.11 -22.58
N THR A 246 19.04 8.95 -23.49
CA THR A 246 18.70 7.64 -24.09
C THR A 246 19.82 7.07 -24.97
N THR A 247 20.81 7.86 -25.36
CA THR A 247 21.99 7.41 -26.11
C THR A 247 23.13 6.98 -25.19
N GLY A 248 23.06 7.33 -23.90
CA GLY A 248 24.08 7.05 -22.90
C GLY A 248 25.13 8.16 -22.78
N ALA A 249 24.84 9.35 -23.32
CA ALA A 249 25.70 10.54 -23.22
C ALA A 249 25.30 11.42 -22.03
#